data_413356fce0b5d4b5acf07e2039df742a
#
_entry.id   413356fce0b5d4b5acf07e2039df742a
#
_cell.length_a   1.000
_cell.length_b   1.000
_cell.length_c   1.000
_cell.angle_alpha   90.00
_cell.angle_beta   90.00
_cell.angle_gamma   90.00
#
_symmetry.space_group_name_H-M   'P 1'
#
loop_
_entity.id
_entity.type
_entity.pdbx_description
1 polymer ?
#
loop_
_entity_poly.entity_id
_entity_poly.type
_entity_poly.pdbx_seq_one_letter_code
_entity_poly.pdbx_strand_id
1 'polypeptide(L)'
;MNAVTVIESGAVLDIPLNKLKKSPKNARRTPHGEAAIEALAASIAAKGLLQAPVVEPETGEDGAATGFYLVTIGEGRRQALLLRAKRKEIRKSQPVRCVIDTANDPHEISLDENVTRT
;
A
#
# COMPACT_ATOMS: atom_id res chain seq x y z
N MET A 1 -21.67 -11.27 -11.08
CA MET A 1 -21.23 -10.74 -11.05
C MET A 1 -20.24 -10.24 -10.91
N ASN A 2 -20.09 -10.09 -10.81
CA ASN A 2 -19.61 -9.57 -10.54
C ASN A 2 -18.72 -8.64 -10.82
N ALA A 3 -19.07 -8.01 -11.54
CA ALA A 3 -18.38 -6.81 -11.91
C ALA A 3 -17.92 -6.06 -10.69
N VAL A 4 -18.64 -6.24 -9.68
CA VAL A 4 -18.35 -5.65 -8.39
C VAL A 4 -16.94 -5.97 -7.93
N THR A 5 -16.45 -7.10 -8.35
CA THR A 5 -15.16 -7.57 -7.90
C THR A 5 -14.00 -7.05 -8.75
N VAL A 6 -14.32 -6.35 -9.82
CA VAL A 6 -13.28 -5.83 -10.69
C VAL A 6 -12.68 -4.56 -10.08
N ILE A 7 -11.40 -4.61 -9.81
CA ILE A 7 -10.67 -3.46 -9.30
C ILE A 7 -9.73 -3.02 -10.41
N GLU A 8 -9.96 -1.83 -10.92
CA GLU A 8 -9.14 -1.32 -12.00
C GLU A 8 -7.82 -0.79 -11.48
N SER A 9 -6.77 -0.99 -12.26
CA SER A 9 -5.48 -0.42 -11.96
C SER A 9 -5.60 1.09 -11.93
N GLY A 10 -5.01 1.70 -10.91
CA GLY A 10 -5.09 3.16 -10.74
C GLY A 10 -6.25 3.61 -9.88
N ALA A 11 -7.16 2.71 -9.53
CA ALA A 11 -8.26 3.07 -8.65
C ALA A 11 -7.73 3.44 -7.26
N VAL A 12 -8.43 4.35 -6.59
CA VAL A 12 -8.05 4.77 -5.25
C VAL A 12 -9.07 4.19 -4.27
N LEU A 13 -8.58 3.47 -3.28
CA LEU A 13 -9.44 2.86 -2.28
C LEU A 13 -8.89 3.13 -0.89
N ASP A 14 -9.81 3.23 0.07
CA ASP A 14 -9.42 3.29 1.49
C ASP A 14 -9.40 1.86 2.01
N ILE A 15 -8.22 1.43 2.45
CA ILE A 15 -8.01 0.06 2.90
C ILE A 15 -7.60 0.09 4.36
N PRO A 16 -8.23 -0.73 5.22
CA PRO A 16 -7.83 -0.76 6.63
C PRO A 16 -6.35 -1.12 6.76
N LEU A 17 -5.65 -0.42 7.63
CA LEU A 17 -4.22 -0.62 7.81
C LEU A 17 -3.88 -2.08 8.08
N ASN A 18 -4.70 -2.77 8.88
CA ASN A 18 -4.44 -4.16 9.21
C ASN A 18 -4.69 -5.13 8.06
N LYS A 19 -5.12 -4.61 6.91
CA LYS A 19 -5.25 -5.42 5.70
C LYS A 19 -4.11 -5.19 4.73
N LEU A 20 -3.17 -4.33 5.08
CA LEU A 20 -1.99 -4.08 4.27
C LEU A 20 -0.85 -4.98 4.72
N LYS A 21 -0.17 -5.59 3.78
CA LYS A 21 0.94 -6.49 4.05
C LYS A 21 2.15 -6.06 3.23
N LYS A 22 3.32 -6.43 3.70
CA LYS A 22 4.54 -6.20 2.95
C LYS A 22 4.53 -7.09 1.70
N SER A 23 4.87 -6.51 0.56
CA SER A 23 4.93 -7.28 -0.68
C SER A 23 6.28 -7.97 -0.82
N PRO A 24 6.30 -9.24 -1.23
CA PRO A 24 7.56 -9.90 -1.54
C PRO A 24 8.23 -9.31 -2.78
N LYS A 25 7.48 -8.53 -3.54
CA LYS A 25 8.01 -7.86 -4.73
C LYS A 25 8.67 -6.53 -4.42
N ASN A 26 8.68 -6.13 -3.16
CA ASN A 26 9.28 -4.86 -2.77
C ASN A 26 10.77 -4.92 -3.07
N ALA A 27 11.22 -4.03 -3.96
CA ALA A 27 12.58 -4.06 -4.44
C ALA A 27 13.59 -3.41 -3.53
N ARG A 28 13.14 -2.82 -2.42
CA ARG A 28 14.04 -2.14 -1.51
C ARG A 28 14.96 -3.15 -0.83
N ARG A 29 16.24 -3.02 -1.08
CA ARG A 29 17.23 -3.95 -0.53
C ARG A 29 17.57 -3.65 0.91
N THR A 30 17.57 -2.38 1.25
CA THR A 30 17.93 -1.95 2.59
C THR A 30 16.66 -1.70 3.38
N PRO A 31 16.50 -2.32 4.53
CA PRO A 31 15.32 -2.06 5.35
C PRO A 31 15.27 -0.59 5.76
N HIS A 32 14.08 -0.09 5.98
CA HIS A 32 13.93 1.26 6.50
C HIS A 32 14.47 1.30 7.92
N GLY A 33 15.32 2.28 8.20
CA GLY A 33 15.86 2.44 9.53
C GLY A 33 14.80 2.96 10.49
N GLU A 34 15.00 2.66 11.76
CA GLU A 34 14.04 3.05 12.80
C GLU A 34 13.84 4.57 12.84
N ALA A 35 14.95 5.32 12.76
CA ALA A 35 14.86 6.77 12.80
C ALA A 35 14.10 7.32 11.60
N ALA A 36 14.28 6.70 10.44
CA ALA A 36 13.57 7.13 9.23
C ALA A 36 12.08 6.87 9.38
N ILE A 37 11.71 5.72 9.94
CA ILE A 37 10.30 5.39 10.15
C ILE A 37 9.69 6.34 11.17
N GLU A 38 10.40 6.67 12.23
CA GLU A 38 9.88 7.62 13.22
C GLU A 38 9.69 9.01 12.63
N ALA A 39 10.65 9.46 11.82
CA ALA A 39 10.53 10.76 11.17
C ALA A 39 9.34 10.79 10.22
N LEU A 40 9.14 9.70 9.48
CA LEU A 40 8.01 9.60 8.57
C LEU A 40 6.69 9.57 9.33
N ALA A 41 6.64 8.84 10.43
CA ALA A 41 5.45 8.79 11.27
C ALA A 41 5.10 10.18 11.80
N ALA A 42 6.09 10.93 12.24
CA ALA A 42 5.87 12.29 12.72
C ALA A 42 5.37 13.20 11.60
N SER A 43 5.92 13.06 10.41
CA SER A 43 5.49 13.83 9.26
C SER A 43 4.04 13.54 8.91
N ILE A 44 3.66 12.25 8.92
CA ILE A 44 2.29 11.87 8.63
C ILE A 44 1.34 12.39 9.71
N ALA A 45 1.78 12.38 10.96
CA ALA A 45 0.95 12.90 12.05
C ALA A 45 0.69 14.39 11.88
N ALA A 46 1.69 15.13 11.40
CA ALA A 46 1.57 16.57 11.27
C ALA A 46 0.85 16.99 10.00
N LYS A 47 1.08 16.29 8.91
CA LYS A 47 0.62 16.74 7.58
C LYS A 47 -0.35 15.78 6.91
N GLY A 48 -0.58 14.62 7.49
CA GLY A 48 -1.36 13.59 6.84
C GLY A 48 -0.51 12.79 5.87
N LEU A 49 -1.13 11.79 5.27
CA LEU A 49 -0.46 10.92 4.31
C LEU A 49 -0.49 11.60 2.94
N LEU A 50 0.58 12.31 2.62
CA LEU A 50 0.63 13.13 1.40
C LEU A 50 0.72 12.32 0.13
N GLN A 51 1.33 11.13 0.20
CA GLN A 51 1.44 10.25 -0.94
C GLN A 51 0.83 8.90 -0.59
N ALA A 52 -0.09 8.46 -1.43
CA ALA A 52 -0.74 7.18 -1.19
C ALA A 52 0.21 6.04 -1.57
N PRO A 53 0.29 4.99 -0.74
CA PRO A 53 1.03 3.80 -1.15
C PRO A 53 0.33 3.11 -2.32
N VAL A 54 1.10 2.39 -3.09
CA VAL A 54 0.57 1.59 -4.19
C VAL A 54 0.51 0.14 -3.72
N VAL A 55 -0.65 -0.46 -3.92
CA VAL A 55 -0.89 -1.82 -3.44
C VAL A 55 -1.47 -2.67 -4.57
N GLU A 56 -1.31 -3.99 -4.42
CA GLU A 56 -2.00 -4.92 -5.30
C GLU A 56 -2.80 -5.90 -4.46
N PRO A 57 -3.95 -6.36 -4.94
CA PRO A 57 -4.72 -7.34 -4.18
C PRO A 57 -3.94 -8.64 -4.03
N GLU A 58 -3.91 -9.17 -2.81
CA GLU A 58 -3.30 -10.46 -2.58
C GLU A 58 -4.24 -11.56 -3.04
N THR A 59 -3.71 -12.54 -3.75
CA THR A 59 -4.49 -13.69 -4.17
C THR A 59 -3.93 -14.96 -3.55
N GLY A 60 -4.80 -15.92 -3.28
CA GLY A 60 -4.39 -17.21 -2.78
C GLY A 60 -3.98 -18.14 -3.92
N GLU A 61 -3.70 -19.38 -3.56
CA GLU A 61 -3.29 -20.38 -4.52
C GLU A 61 -4.35 -20.62 -5.59
N ASP A 62 -5.60 -20.44 -5.23
CA ASP A 62 -6.71 -20.62 -6.15
C ASP A 62 -6.98 -19.39 -7.01
N GLY A 63 -6.17 -18.36 -6.86
CA GLY A 63 -6.33 -17.13 -7.59
C GLY A 63 -7.38 -16.18 -7.03
N ALA A 64 -8.08 -16.57 -5.98
CA ALA A 64 -9.09 -15.73 -5.39
C ALA A 64 -8.47 -14.72 -4.45
N ALA A 65 -9.09 -13.55 -4.36
CA ALA A 65 -8.62 -12.50 -3.46
C ALA A 65 -8.74 -12.95 -2.01
N THR A 66 -7.72 -12.66 -1.20
CA THR A 66 -7.72 -13.03 0.20
C THR A 66 -8.35 -11.96 1.09
N GLY A 67 -8.55 -10.76 0.56
CA GLY A 67 -9.00 -9.63 1.35
C GLY A 67 -7.86 -8.78 1.87
N PHE A 68 -6.63 -9.21 1.67
CA PHE A 68 -5.45 -8.43 2.02
C PHE A 68 -4.85 -7.79 0.79
N TYR A 69 -4.02 -6.80 1.00
CA TYR A 69 -3.37 -6.06 -0.07
C TYR A 69 -1.88 -5.97 0.21
N LEU A 70 -1.10 -6.12 -0.84
CA LEU A 70 0.37 -6.10 -0.74
C LEU A 70 0.87 -4.73 -1.15
N VAL A 71 1.65 -4.09 -0.28
CA VAL A 71 2.19 -2.76 -0.57
C VAL A 71 3.44 -2.92 -1.42
N THR A 72 3.33 -2.50 -2.67
CA THR A 72 4.44 -2.59 -3.62
C THR A 72 5.29 -1.33 -3.63
N ILE A 73 4.66 -0.18 -3.37
CA ILE A 73 5.37 1.10 -3.25
C ILE A 73 4.86 1.79 -2.00
N GLY A 74 5.78 2.23 -1.14
CA GLY A 74 5.40 2.95 0.07
C GLY A 74 5.44 2.11 1.33
N GLU A 75 6.26 1.06 1.34
CA GLU A 75 6.38 0.21 2.52
C GLU A 75 6.79 1.01 3.76
N GLY A 76 7.62 2.05 3.59
CA GLY A 76 7.99 2.90 4.71
C GLY A 76 6.77 3.58 5.32
N ARG A 77 5.83 4.00 4.48
CA ARG A 77 4.60 4.63 4.98
C ARG A 77 3.77 3.63 5.75
N ARG A 78 3.70 2.39 5.27
CA ARG A 78 2.99 1.34 5.98
C ARG A 78 3.61 1.13 7.36
N GLN A 79 4.93 1.04 7.43
CA GLN A 79 5.62 0.83 8.70
C GLN A 79 5.41 2.03 9.64
N ALA A 80 5.42 3.24 9.10
CA ALA A 80 5.18 4.43 9.91
C ALA A 80 3.78 4.41 10.50
N LEU A 81 2.79 4.01 9.71
CA LEU A 81 1.42 3.93 10.20
C LEU A 81 1.28 2.82 11.24
N LEU A 82 1.96 1.69 11.05
CA LEU A 82 1.95 0.62 12.04
C LEU A 82 2.57 1.08 13.35
N LEU A 83 3.62 1.89 13.28
CA LEU A 83 4.23 2.45 14.47
C LEU A 83 3.25 3.33 15.21
N ARG A 84 2.52 4.18 14.49
CA ARG A 84 1.52 5.04 15.11
C ARG A 84 0.40 4.22 15.75
N ALA A 85 -0.02 3.13 15.08
CA ALA A 85 -1.03 2.25 15.64
C ALA A 85 -0.50 1.55 16.90
N LYS A 86 0.75 1.14 16.89
CA LYS A 86 1.37 0.53 18.05
C LYS A 86 1.40 1.50 19.23
N ARG A 87 1.60 2.79 18.94
CA ARG A 87 1.61 3.84 19.96
C ARG A 87 0.20 4.32 20.30
N LYS A 88 -0.82 3.70 19.71
CA LYS A 88 -2.23 4.02 19.96
C LYS A 88 -2.62 5.43 19.51
N GLU A 89 -1.88 5.98 18.58
CA GLU A 89 -2.22 7.27 17.97
C GLU A 89 -3.31 7.12 16.94
N ILE A 90 -3.37 5.95 16.29
CA ILE A 90 -4.43 5.63 15.34
C ILE A 90 -4.86 4.19 15.58
N ARG A 91 -6.00 3.82 15.01
CA ARG A 91 -6.50 2.45 15.14
C ARG A 91 -5.78 1.53 14.18
N LYS A 92 -5.69 0.24 14.53
CA LYS A 92 -5.15 -0.76 13.63
C LYS A 92 -5.98 -0.89 12.36
N SER A 93 -7.25 -0.57 12.45
CA SER A 93 -8.18 -0.61 11.31
C SER A 93 -8.32 0.73 10.62
N GLN A 94 -7.43 1.68 10.91
CA GLN A 94 -7.47 3.00 10.31
C GLN A 94 -7.50 2.89 8.79
N PRO A 95 -8.47 3.53 8.11
CA PRO A 95 -8.49 3.51 6.65
C PRO A 95 -7.26 4.23 6.09
N VAL A 96 -6.62 3.61 5.12
CA VAL A 96 -5.45 4.16 4.47
C VAL A 96 -5.75 4.29 2.99
N ARG A 97 -5.64 5.49 2.46
CA ARG A 97 -5.89 5.70 1.04
C ARG A 97 -4.74 5.12 0.24
N CYS A 98 -5.07 4.22 -0.67
CA CYS A 98 -4.10 3.50 -1.47
C CYS A 98 -4.48 3.55 -2.94
N VAL A 99 -3.48 3.47 -3.79
CA VAL A 99 -3.68 3.34 -5.23
C VAL A 99 -3.55 1.87 -5.58
N ILE A 100 -4.53 1.36 -6.31
CA ILE A 100 -4.55 -0.06 -6.67
C ILE A 100 -3.79 -0.27 -7.97
N ASP A 101 -2.90 -1.23 -7.95
CA ASP A 101 -2.22 -1.70 -9.14
C ASP A 101 -2.50 -3.18 -9.21
N THR A 102 -3.24 -3.61 -10.21
CA THR A 102 -3.62 -5.01 -10.30
C THR A 102 -2.46 -5.91 -10.67
N ALA A 103 -1.43 -5.34 -11.28
CA ALA A 103 -0.18 -6.05 -11.55
C ALA A 103 -0.36 -7.33 -12.38
N ASN A 104 -1.44 -7.43 -13.12
CA ASN A 104 -1.69 -8.63 -13.92
C ASN A 104 -0.80 -8.68 -15.15
N ASP A 105 -0.38 -7.53 -15.63
CA ASP A 105 0.42 -7.42 -16.82
C ASP A 105 1.63 -6.53 -16.50
N PRO A 106 2.81 -7.12 -16.32
CA PRO A 106 4.00 -6.34 -16.00
C PRO A 106 4.31 -5.26 -17.01
N HIS A 107 4.02 -5.53 -18.27
CA HIS A 107 4.24 -4.56 -19.33
C HIS A 107 3.33 -3.34 -19.14
N GLU A 108 2.07 -3.61 -18.85
CA GLU A 108 1.11 -2.56 -18.62
C GLU A 108 1.48 -1.72 -17.41
N ILE A 109 1.93 -2.36 -16.36
CA ILE A 109 2.38 -1.66 -15.16
C ILE A 109 3.51 -0.71 -15.50
N SER A 110 4.45 -1.17 -16.29
CA SER A 110 5.59 -0.37 -16.67
C SER A 110 5.16 0.86 -17.46
N LEU A 111 4.19 0.69 -18.35
CA LEU A 111 3.65 1.79 -19.13
C LEU A 111 2.97 2.81 -18.23
N ASP A 112 2.19 2.32 -17.28
CA ASP A 112 1.50 3.20 -16.36
C ASP A 112 2.48 4.05 -15.56
N GLU A 113 3.56 3.46 -15.12
CA GLU A 113 4.58 4.19 -14.40
C GLU A 113 5.19 5.28 -15.25
N ASN A 114 5.45 4.98 -16.51
CA ASN A 114 6.02 5.96 -17.40
C ASN A 114 5.07 7.12 -17.63
N VAL A 115 3.81 6.82 -17.77
CA VAL A 115 2.80 7.86 -17.98
C VAL A 115 2.69 8.75 -16.75
N THR A 116 2.69 8.17 -15.59
CA THR A 116 2.51 8.96 -14.37
C THR A 116 3.70 9.83 -14.04
N ARG A 117 4.86 9.50 -14.55
CA ARG A 117 6.06 10.29 -14.27
C ARG A 117 6.20 11.51 -15.16
N THR A 118 5.46 11.53 -16.21
CA THR A 118 5.49 12.70 -17.08
C THR A 118 4.49 13.73 -16.61
#